data_d9d1cae970dc2e1de78a4e82abdd464b
#
_entry.id   d9d1cae970dc2e1de78a4e82abdd464b
#
_cell.length_a   1.000
_cell.length_b   1.000
_cell.length_c   1.000
_cell.angle_alpha   90.00
_cell.angle_beta   90.00
_cell.angle_gamma   90.00
#
_symmetry.space_group_name_H-M   'P 1'
#
loop_
_entity.id
_entity.type
_entity.pdbx_description
1 polymer ?
#
loop_
_entity_poly.entity_id
_entity_poly.type
_entity_poly.pdbx_seq_one_letter_code
_entity_poly.pdbx_strand_id
1 'polypeptide(L)'
;VTELRTAVSRLRRELAAHPAEFPDRDIAEDELAALAAMTIEGAPEVPRLRRSLLLIAGAIGSVSALSRGLGEVREAVELFGEPRR
;
A
#
# COMPACT_ATOMS: atom_id res chain seq x y z
N VAL A 1 0.13 -13.41 -2.31
CA VAL A 1 -0.17 -12.68 -1.05
C VAL A 1 1.10 -12.34 -0.30
N THR A 2 2.11 -13.22 -0.36
CA THR A 2 3.37 -12.96 0.34
C THR A 2 4.05 -11.69 -0.15
N GLU A 3 4.13 -11.51 -1.46
CA GLU A 3 4.75 -10.30 -2.01
C GLU A 3 3.97 -9.06 -1.61
N LEU A 4 2.65 -9.16 -1.62
CA LEU A 4 1.83 -8.02 -1.24
C LEU A 4 2.04 -7.66 0.22
N ARG A 5 2.05 -8.67 1.09
CA ARG A 5 2.27 -8.45 2.52
C ARG A 5 3.63 -7.81 2.77
N THR A 6 4.66 -8.31 2.10
CA THR A 6 6.01 -7.78 2.26
C THR A 6 6.09 -6.33 1.81
N ALA A 7 5.49 -6.02 0.65
CA ALA A 7 5.53 -4.65 0.12
C ALA A 7 4.78 -3.68 1.03
N VAL A 8 3.63 -4.10 1.55
CA VAL A 8 2.85 -3.26 2.46
C VAL A 8 3.63 -3.02 3.76
N SER A 9 4.22 -4.06 4.32
CA SER A 9 4.99 -3.92 5.56
C SER A 9 6.17 -2.97 5.38
N ARG A 10 6.85 -3.08 4.25
CA ARG A 10 7.97 -2.19 3.97
C ARG A 10 7.53 -0.75 3.85
N LEU A 11 6.46 -0.50 3.11
CA LEU A 11 5.98 0.87 2.95
C LEU A 11 5.51 1.45 4.28
N ARG A 12 4.86 0.65 5.11
CA ARG A 12 4.46 1.12 6.44
C ARG A 12 5.66 1.55 7.26
N ARG A 13 6.74 0.77 7.22
CA ARG A 13 7.95 1.13 7.96
C ARG A 13 8.58 2.40 7.40
N GLU A 14 8.60 2.54 6.08
CA GLU A 14 9.17 3.74 5.47
C GLU A 14 8.36 4.96 5.82
N LEU A 15 7.05 4.84 5.82
CA LEU A 15 6.19 5.96 6.18
C LEU A 15 6.38 6.34 7.65
N ALA A 16 6.45 5.34 8.52
CA ALA A 16 6.65 5.61 9.95
C ALA A 16 7.98 6.30 10.22
N ALA A 17 9.00 5.96 9.44
CA ALA A 17 10.34 6.55 9.60
C ALA A 17 10.48 7.89 8.88
N HIS A 18 9.52 8.27 8.06
CA HIS A 18 9.60 9.52 7.29
C HIS A 18 9.47 10.70 8.24
N PRO A 19 10.46 11.60 8.27
CA PRO A 19 10.47 12.65 9.30
C PRO A 19 9.54 13.82 9.04
N ALA A 20 9.18 14.06 7.79
CA ALA A 20 8.37 15.23 7.45
C ALA A 20 6.90 14.96 7.61
N GLU A 21 6.18 15.93 8.14
CA GLU A 21 4.72 15.85 8.18
C GLU A 21 4.14 16.31 6.86
N PHE A 22 3.02 15.71 6.49
CA PHE A 22 2.27 16.17 5.33
C PHE A 22 0.78 15.93 5.59
N PRO A 23 -0.11 16.68 4.90
CA PRO A 23 -1.53 16.72 5.29
C PRO A 23 -2.23 15.37 5.32
N ASP A 24 -1.91 14.48 4.38
CA ASP A 24 -2.64 13.23 4.25
C ASP A 24 -1.91 12.05 4.87
N ARG A 25 -0.95 12.31 5.75
CA ARG A 25 -0.16 11.23 6.36
C ARG A 25 -1.05 10.27 7.13
N ASP A 26 -2.00 10.78 7.90
CA ASP A 26 -2.88 9.93 8.68
C ASP A 26 -3.74 9.05 7.78
N ILE A 27 -4.20 9.60 6.66
CA ILE A 27 -4.97 8.82 5.71
C ILE A 27 -4.14 7.67 5.16
N ALA A 28 -2.88 7.96 4.79
CA ALA A 28 -2.00 6.92 4.28
C ALA A 28 -1.74 5.84 5.32
N GLU A 29 -1.50 6.24 6.55
CA GLU A 29 -1.24 5.27 7.62
C GLU A 29 -2.45 4.38 7.86
N ASP A 30 -3.63 4.97 7.88
CA ASP A 30 -4.87 4.21 8.10
C ASP A 30 -5.13 3.24 6.96
N GLU A 31 -4.94 3.70 5.72
CA GLU A 31 -5.19 2.83 4.57
C GLU A 31 -4.18 1.71 4.45
N LEU A 32 -2.91 1.98 4.77
CA LEU A 32 -1.91 0.93 4.78
C LEU A 32 -2.21 -0.10 5.86
N ALA A 33 -2.69 0.34 7.02
CA ALA A 33 -3.09 -0.58 8.07
C ALA A 33 -4.26 -1.46 7.62
N ALA A 34 -5.24 -0.86 6.93
CA ALA A 34 -6.37 -1.61 6.40
C ALA A 34 -5.93 -2.61 5.34
N LEU A 35 -5.01 -2.19 4.47
CA LEU A 35 -4.48 -3.08 3.44
C LEU A 35 -3.73 -4.25 4.07
N ALA A 36 -2.93 -3.98 5.10
CA ALA A 36 -2.22 -5.03 5.82
C ALA A 36 -3.20 -6.04 6.45
N ALA A 37 -4.28 -5.53 7.04
CA ALA A 37 -5.28 -6.40 7.64
C ALA A 37 -5.93 -7.31 6.60
N MET A 38 -6.20 -6.79 5.41
CA MET A 38 -6.76 -7.60 4.33
C MET A 38 -5.85 -8.76 3.95
N THR A 39 -4.54 -8.54 3.95
CA THR A 39 -3.60 -9.60 3.59
C THR A 39 -3.47 -10.66 4.67
N ILE A 40 -3.76 -10.30 5.91
CA ILE A 40 -3.70 -11.25 7.02
C ILE A 40 -4.93 -12.13 7.06
N GLU A 41 -6.08 -11.57 6.70
CA GLU A 41 -7.35 -12.27 6.84
C GLU A 41 -7.64 -13.30 5.75
N GLY A 42 -6.76 -13.43 4.78
CA GLY A 42 -6.93 -14.47 3.78
C GLY A 42 -7.04 -13.90 2.38
N ALA A 43 -8.16 -14.11 1.68
CA ALA A 43 -8.29 -13.77 0.28
C ALA A 43 -8.87 -12.36 0.09
N PRO A 44 -8.03 -11.34 -0.03
CA PRO A 44 -8.55 -9.98 -0.23
C PRO A 44 -9.17 -9.84 -1.61
N GLU A 45 -10.21 -9.01 -1.68
CA GLU A 45 -10.88 -8.75 -2.95
C GLU A 45 -10.11 -7.70 -3.73
N VAL A 46 -9.85 -7.98 -5.00
CA VAL A 46 -9.05 -7.09 -5.84
C VAL A 46 -9.63 -5.67 -5.92
N PRO A 47 -10.94 -5.47 -6.09
CA PRO A 47 -11.45 -4.09 -6.12
C PRO A 47 -11.16 -3.32 -4.85
N ARG A 48 -11.20 -3.96 -3.69
CA ARG A 48 -10.87 -3.29 -2.44
C ARG A 48 -9.39 -2.95 -2.36
N LEU A 49 -8.54 -3.87 -2.81
CA LEU A 49 -7.11 -3.60 -2.86
C LEU A 49 -6.81 -2.40 -3.74
N ARG A 50 -7.45 -2.33 -4.89
CA ARG A 50 -7.22 -1.22 -5.81
C ARG A 50 -7.71 0.10 -5.26
N ARG A 51 -8.84 0.07 -4.56
CA ARG A 51 -9.36 1.29 -3.92
C ARG A 51 -8.41 1.79 -2.85
N SER A 52 -7.92 0.90 -2.00
CA SER A 52 -6.95 1.29 -0.98
C SER A 52 -5.69 1.84 -1.60
N LEU A 53 -5.22 1.21 -2.67
CA LEU A 53 -4.03 1.68 -3.37
C LEU A 53 -4.22 3.08 -3.92
N LEU A 54 -5.39 3.37 -4.49
CA LEU A 54 -5.67 4.72 -5.00
C LEU A 54 -5.65 5.75 -3.90
N LEU A 55 -6.21 5.43 -2.74
CA LEU A 55 -6.21 6.35 -1.61
C LEU A 55 -4.79 6.59 -1.11
N ILE A 56 -4.00 5.52 -1.01
CA ILE A 56 -2.61 5.65 -0.59
C ILE A 56 -1.82 6.48 -1.60
N ALA A 57 -2.01 6.20 -2.89
CA ALA A 57 -1.30 6.94 -3.94
C ALA A 57 -1.66 8.42 -3.91
N GLY A 58 -2.92 8.73 -3.64
CA GLY A 58 -3.34 10.13 -3.53
C GLY A 58 -2.72 10.81 -2.32
N ALA A 59 -2.53 10.07 -1.24
CA ALA A 59 -2.00 10.63 0.00
C ALA A 59 -0.49 10.84 -0.03
N ILE A 60 0.26 9.91 -0.63
CA ILE A 60 1.73 9.95 -0.57
C ILE A 60 2.40 10.01 -1.94
N GLY A 61 1.63 10.08 -3.02
CA GLY A 61 2.20 10.04 -4.37
C GLY A 61 3.17 11.16 -4.68
N SER A 62 3.04 12.30 -3.99
CA SER A 62 3.94 13.43 -4.20
C SER A 62 5.16 13.40 -3.30
N VAL A 63 5.26 12.42 -2.41
CA VAL A 63 6.40 12.31 -1.48
C VAL A 63 7.45 11.42 -2.13
N SER A 64 8.49 12.04 -2.68
CA SER A 64 9.52 11.33 -3.45
C SER A 64 10.16 10.19 -2.68
N ALA A 65 10.41 10.40 -1.41
CA ALA A 65 11.09 9.41 -0.57
C ALA A 65 10.28 8.12 -0.44
N LEU A 66 8.96 8.18 -0.67
CA LEU A 66 8.09 7.02 -0.54
C LEU A 66 7.68 6.42 -1.87
N SER A 67 8.13 7.00 -2.98
CA SER A 67 7.65 6.57 -4.29
C SER A 67 8.07 5.15 -4.65
N ARG A 68 9.25 4.72 -4.22
CA ARG A 68 9.71 3.36 -4.50
C ARG A 68 8.84 2.34 -3.78
N GLY A 69 8.57 2.58 -2.48
CA GLY A 69 7.73 1.68 -1.72
C GLY A 69 6.32 1.64 -2.24
N LEU A 70 5.79 2.79 -2.65
CA LEU A 70 4.47 2.85 -3.25
C LEU A 70 4.42 2.05 -4.55
N GLY A 71 5.47 2.17 -5.38
CA GLY A 71 5.56 1.41 -6.62
C GLY A 71 5.58 -0.09 -6.38
N GLU A 72 6.27 -0.52 -5.33
CA GLU A 72 6.32 -1.94 -4.99
C GLU A 72 4.95 -2.46 -4.55
N VAL A 73 4.21 -1.68 -3.78
CA VAL A 73 2.86 -2.06 -3.40
C VAL A 73 1.95 -2.13 -4.62
N ARG A 74 2.05 -1.12 -5.51
CA ARG A 74 1.24 -1.11 -6.73
C ARG A 74 1.51 -2.34 -7.57
N GLU A 75 2.78 -2.67 -7.77
CA GLU A 75 3.15 -3.83 -8.57
C GLU A 75 2.63 -5.12 -7.95
N ALA A 76 2.73 -5.25 -6.63
CA ALA A 76 2.25 -6.43 -5.93
C ALA A 76 0.73 -6.57 -6.05
N VAL A 77 0.00 -5.46 -5.97
CA VAL A 77 -1.45 -5.49 -6.14
C VAL A 77 -1.82 -5.93 -7.56
N GLU A 78 -1.09 -5.42 -8.55
CA GLU A 78 -1.36 -5.77 -9.93
C GLU A 78 -1.08 -7.25 -10.20
N LEU A 79 0.01 -7.76 -9.66
CA LEU A 79 0.34 -9.18 -9.81
C LEU A 79 -0.69 -10.06 -9.13
N PHE A 80 -1.13 -9.66 -7.94
CA PHE A 80 -2.14 -10.41 -7.21
C PHE A 80 -3.45 -10.49 -7.98
N GLY A 81 -3.83 -9.38 -8.63
CA GLY A 81 -5.09 -9.29 -9.36
C GLY A 81 -5.04 -9.79 -10.78
N GLU A 82 -3.89 -10.22 -11.25
CA GLU A 82 -3.74 -10.62 -12.64
C GLU A 82 -4.41 -11.96 -12.88
N PRO A 83 -5.19 -12.10 -13.98
CA PRO A 83 -5.85 -13.37 -14.23
C PRO A 83 -4.85 -14.46 -14.53
N ARG A 84 -5.18 -15.66 -14.08
CA ARG A 84 -4.38 -16.84 -14.38
C ARG A 84 -4.61 -17.27 -15.82
N ARG A 85 -3.56 -17.79 -16.43
CA ARG A 85 -3.66 -18.29 -17.79
C ARG A 85 -3.55 -19.80 -17.81
#